data_0652e05fe98f4683f017955e024267c8
#
_entry.id   0652e05fe98f4683f017955e024267c8
#
_cell.length_a   1.000
_cell.length_b   1.000
_cell.length_c   1.000
_cell.angle_alpha   90.00
_cell.angle_beta   90.00
_cell.angle_gamma   90.00
#
_symmetry.space_group_name_H-M   'P 1'
#
loop_
_entity.id
_entity.type
_entity.pdbx_description
1 polymer ?
#
loop_
_entity_poly.entity_id
_entity_poly.type
_entity_poly.pdbx_seq_one_letter_code
_entity_poly.pdbx_strand_id
1 'polypeptide(L)'
;EAGLDPTVINGGIINAYGANARLGEGDWMVVEADESDGTFIRLPTTVAVVTNIDPEHLDHWGGFESLREAFDTFIENAPFYGFGVVCLDHPEVQALVGRVTDRRLITYGANPQADVRAENVRFESGAAHYDIVIRERGKQVSRLDKIRLPMPGMHNVLNSLAAAIVARR
;
A
#
# COMPACT_ATOMS: atom_id res chain seq x y z
N GLU A 1 -14.41 -11.15 5.44
CA GLU A 1 -14.44 -12.56 5.01
C GLU A 1 -13.34 -13.40 5.69
N ALA A 2 -12.20 -12.78 6.08
CA ALA A 2 -11.13 -13.45 6.83
C ALA A 2 -11.43 -13.62 8.33
N GLY A 3 -12.55 -13.08 8.84
CA GLY A 3 -12.92 -13.15 10.25
C GLY A 3 -12.11 -12.26 11.20
N LEU A 4 -11.32 -11.31 10.65
CA LEU A 4 -10.46 -10.43 11.46
C LEU A 4 -11.21 -9.22 12.05
N ASP A 5 -12.36 -8.89 11.50
CA ASP A 5 -13.24 -7.78 11.91
C ASP A 5 -12.50 -6.48 12.31
N PRO A 6 -11.73 -5.86 11.42
CA PRO A 6 -10.94 -4.67 11.75
C PRO A 6 -11.84 -3.45 11.96
N THR A 7 -11.36 -2.51 12.76
CA THR A 7 -11.82 -1.12 12.70
C THR A 7 -11.35 -0.51 11.39
N VAL A 8 -12.22 0.21 10.69
CA VAL A 8 -11.92 0.83 9.39
C VAL A 8 -12.24 2.31 9.45
N ILE A 9 -11.31 3.16 8.97
CA ILE A 9 -11.49 4.60 8.80
C ILE A 9 -11.06 4.95 7.37
N ASN A 10 -11.95 5.60 6.63
CA ASN A 10 -11.74 5.95 5.22
C ASN A 10 -12.23 7.39 4.97
N GLY A 11 -11.62 8.11 4.04
CA GLY A 11 -12.06 9.45 3.67
C GLY A 11 -13.43 9.49 3.01
N GLY A 12 -13.73 8.47 2.17
CA GLY A 12 -15.01 8.32 1.49
C GLY A 12 -15.92 7.27 2.12
N ILE A 13 -17.21 7.30 1.74
CA ILE A 13 -18.19 6.29 2.18
C ILE A 13 -17.84 4.92 1.57
N ILE A 14 -17.71 3.92 2.41
CA ILE A 14 -17.57 2.52 2.01
C ILE A 14 -18.96 1.94 1.79
N ASN A 15 -19.31 1.63 0.55
CA ASN A 15 -20.66 1.17 0.17
C ASN A 15 -21.13 -0.05 0.98
N ALA A 16 -20.22 -0.94 1.34
CA ALA A 16 -20.54 -2.14 2.12
C ALA A 16 -21.02 -1.82 3.55
N TYR A 17 -20.67 -0.65 4.08
CA TYR A 17 -21.02 -0.21 5.44
C TYR A 17 -22.01 0.96 5.45
N GLY A 18 -22.14 1.67 4.34
CA GLY A 18 -22.92 2.91 4.25
C GLY A 18 -22.33 4.06 5.08
N ALA A 19 -21.07 3.96 5.49
CA ALA A 19 -20.36 4.92 6.33
C ALA A 19 -18.87 4.96 5.96
N ASN A 20 -18.19 6.03 6.37
CA ASN A 20 -16.74 6.19 6.18
C ASN A 20 -15.91 5.62 7.34
N ALA A 21 -16.56 5.22 8.42
CA ALA A 21 -15.90 4.58 9.55
C ALA A 21 -16.77 3.44 10.08
N ARG A 22 -16.11 2.38 10.54
CA ARG A 22 -16.73 1.23 11.19
C ARG A 22 -15.84 0.75 12.33
N LEU A 23 -16.40 0.64 13.52
CA LEU A 23 -15.74 -0.02 14.64
C LEU A 23 -15.80 -1.52 14.44
N GLY A 24 -14.66 -2.19 14.50
CA GLY A 24 -14.55 -3.65 14.53
C GLY A 24 -14.21 -4.15 15.93
N GLU A 25 -14.38 -5.45 16.16
CA GLU A 25 -14.04 -6.12 17.42
C GLU A 25 -12.62 -6.73 17.39
N GLY A 26 -11.96 -6.73 16.22
CA GLY A 26 -10.60 -7.28 16.04
C GLY A 26 -9.50 -6.29 16.44
N ASP A 27 -8.30 -6.82 16.57
CA ASP A 27 -7.10 -6.07 16.99
C ASP A 27 -6.52 -5.15 15.89
N TRP A 28 -7.09 -5.16 14.68
CA TRP A 28 -6.59 -4.40 13.56
C TRP A 28 -7.39 -3.14 13.31
N MET A 29 -6.67 -2.08 12.96
CA MET A 29 -7.26 -0.86 12.41
C MET A 29 -6.69 -0.62 11.01
N VAL A 30 -7.57 -0.41 10.04
CA VAL A 30 -7.22 -0.02 8.66
C VAL A 30 -7.65 1.44 8.48
N VAL A 31 -6.69 2.30 8.20
CA VAL A 31 -6.90 3.74 8.09
C VAL A 31 -6.42 4.22 6.72
N GLU A 32 -7.26 4.95 6.00
CA GLU A 32 -6.82 5.76 4.87
C GLU A 32 -6.08 6.98 5.43
N ALA A 33 -4.78 7.03 5.17
CA ALA A 33 -3.92 8.13 5.60
C ALA A 33 -3.92 9.22 4.51
N ASP A 34 -4.11 10.47 4.92
CA ASP A 34 -4.19 11.62 4.03
C ASP A 34 -3.01 12.56 4.33
N GLU A 35 -2.25 12.92 3.29
CA GLU A 35 -1.08 13.82 3.40
C GLU A 35 -1.45 15.31 3.39
N SER A 36 -2.71 15.66 3.15
CA SER A 36 -3.13 17.05 2.93
C SER A 36 -2.86 18.00 4.09
N ASP A 37 -2.91 17.50 5.33
CA ASP A 37 -2.72 18.28 6.57
C ASP A 37 -1.56 17.79 7.43
N GLY A 38 -0.82 16.79 6.97
CA GLY A 38 0.32 16.23 7.67
C GLY A 38 -0.03 15.39 8.91
N THR A 39 -1.28 15.07 9.17
CA THR A 39 -1.66 14.23 10.32
C THR A 39 -1.21 12.78 10.16
N PHE A 40 -1.04 12.30 8.93
CA PHE A 40 -0.66 10.91 8.64
C PHE A 40 0.65 10.49 9.30
N ILE A 41 1.64 11.39 9.45
CA ILE A 41 2.92 11.09 10.12
C ILE A 41 2.77 10.88 11.65
N ARG A 42 1.62 11.21 12.22
CA ARG A 42 1.33 11.03 13.67
C ARG A 42 0.54 9.76 13.98
N LEU A 43 0.12 9.02 12.93
CA LEU A 43 -0.61 7.77 13.12
C LEU A 43 0.33 6.70 13.72
N PRO A 44 -0.11 5.93 14.72
CA PRO A 44 0.66 4.82 15.29
C PRO A 44 0.64 3.63 14.31
N THR A 45 1.44 3.72 13.25
CA THR A 45 1.42 2.83 12.10
C THR A 45 2.28 1.60 12.34
N THR A 46 1.71 0.40 12.30
CA THR A 46 2.47 -0.86 12.29
C THR A 46 2.85 -1.28 10.87
N VAL A 47 1.94 -1.05 9.91
CA VAL A 47 2.18 -1.30 8.49
C VAL A 47 1.87 -0.02 7.73
N ALA A 48 2.88 0.58 7.13
CA ALA A 48 2.76 1.77 6.31
C ALA A 48 2.65 1.37 4.83
N VAL A 49 1.57 1.76 4.16
CA VAL A 49 1.40 1.50 2.72
C VAL A 49 1.56 2.80 1.96
N VAL A 50 2.48 2.84 0.98
CA VAL A 50 2.69 3.99 0.09
C VAL A 50 2.49 3.55 -1.36
N THR A 51 1.48 4.13 -2.00
CA THR A 51 1.11 3.82 -3.39
C THR A 51 1.87 4.68 -4.39
N ASN A 52 1.93 5.97 -4.12
CA ASN A 52 2.59 7.00 -4.92
C ASN A 52 2.94 8.21 -4.04
N ILE A 53 3.80 9.08 -4.54
CA ILE A 53 4.16 10.35 -3.91
C ILE A 53 4.12 11.41 -5.01
N ASP A 54 3.05 12.16 -5.08
CA ASP A 54 2.85 13.20 -6.08
C ASP A 54 3.00 14.60 -5.45
N PRO A 55 3.39 15.64 -6.20
CA PRO A 55 3.58 16.98 -5.68
C PRO A 55 2.23 17.69 -5.44
N GLU A 56 1.44 17.14 -4.52
CA GLU A 56 0.14 17.68 -4.10
C GLU A 56 0.27 18.39 -2.75
N HIS A 57 -0.69 19.25 -2.42
CA HIS A 57 -0.76 19.99 -1.14
C HIS A 57 0.52 20.77 -0.77
N LEU A 58 1.25 21.28 -1.78
CA LEU A 58 2.53 21.97 -1.57
C LEU A 58 2.40 23.30 -0.80
N ASP A 59 1.23 23.91 -0.78
CA ASP A 59 0.89 25.04 0.07
C ASP A 59 0.99 24.71 1.57
N HIS A 60 0.56 23.50 1.97
CA HIS A 60 0.73 23.01 3.33
C HIS A 60 2.20 22.65 3.63
N TRP A 61 2.85 21.96 2.73
CA TRP A 61 4.20 21.43 2.95
C TRP A 61 5.33 22.45 2.72
N GLY A 62 5.04 23.57 2.07
CA GLY A 62 6.04 24.58 1.70
C GLY A 62 7.01 24.14 0.60
N GLY A 63 6.83 22.94 0.04
CA GLY A 63 7.62 22.41 -1.08
C GLY A 63 7.60 20.89 -1.14
N PHE A 64 8.02 20.34 -2.29
CA PHE A 64 7.96 18.91 -2.55
C PHE A 64 9.00 18.11 -1.71
N GLU A 65 10.11 18.73 -1.35
CA GLU A 65 11.12 18.08 -0.51
C GLU A 65 10.59 17.79 0.89
N SER A 66 9.87 18.74 1.50
CA SER A 66 9.25 18.54 2.81
C SER A 66 8.19 17.43 2.78
N LEU A 67 7.44 17.31 1.66
CA LEU A 67 6.52 16.20 1.47
C LEU A 67 7.24 14.85 1.39
N ARG A 68 8.37 14.78 0.66
CA ARG A 68 9.21 13.57 0.62
C ARG A 68 9.70 13.15 2.00
N GLU A 69 10.22 14.11 2.78
CA GLU A 69 10.67 13.87 4.16
C GLU A 69 9.52 13.38 5.07
N ALA A 70 8.32 13.87 4.85
CA ALA A 70 7.14 13.42 5.58
C ALA A 70 6.79 11.94 5.26
N PHE A 71 6.90 11.52 3.99
CA PHE A 71 6.71 10.11 3.63
C PHE A 71 7.83 9.21 4.17
N ASP A 72 9.08 9.69 4.19
CA ASP A 72 10.20 8.98 4.82
C ASP A 72 9.89 8.79 6.33
N THR A 73 9.48 9.86 7.01
CA THR A 73 9.07 9.84 8.42
C THR A 73 7.89 8.89 8.67
N PHE A 74 6.90 8.87 7.79
CA PHE A 74 5.75 7.97 7.90
C PHE A 74 6.16 6.49 7.92
N ILE A 75 7.08 6.11 7.06
CA ILE A 75 7.65 4.75 7.05
C ILE A 75 8.51 4.50 8.31
N GLU A 76 9.35 5.46 8.68
CA GLU A 76 10.28 5.34 9.81
C GLU A 76 9.57 5.27 11.16
N ASN A 77 8.37 5.82 11.28
CA ASN A 77 7.53 5.70 12.47
C ASN A 77 7.00 4.28 12.72
N ALA A 78 7.07 3.39 11.73
CA ALA A 78 6.72 1.99 11.98
C ALA A 78 7.67 1.38 13.03
N PRO A 79 7.16 0.61 14.01
CA PRO A 79 7.99 -0.03 15.03
C PRO A 79 8.93 -1.07 14.40
N PHE A 80 9.93 -1.51 15.14
CA PHE A 80 10.94 -2.47 14.63
C PHE A 80 10.33 -3.80 14.13
N TYR A 81 9.15 -4.16 14.58
CA TYR A 81 8.41 -5.34 14.13
C TYR A 81 7.43 -5.04 12.98
N GLY A 82 7.25 -3.76 12.67
CA GLY A 82 6.43 -3.30 11.54
C GLY A 82 7.19 -3.30 10.21
N PHE A 83 6.56 -2.84 9.16
CA PHE A 83 7.17 -2.75 7.83
C PHE A 83 6.44 -1.75 6.93
N GLY A 84 7.15 -1.30 5.89
CA GLY A 84 6.55 -0.54 4.78
C GLY A 84 6.17 -1.44 3.61
N VAL A 85 5.08 -1.12 2.93
CA VAL A 85 4.62 -1.73 1.67
C VAL A 85 4.57 -0.63 0.62
N VAL A 86 5.47 -0.69 -0.37
CA VAL A 86 5.75 0.47 -1.22
C VAL A 86 5.71 0.11 -2.71
N CYS A 87 5.04 0.94 -3.53
CA CYS A 87 4.88 0.72 -4.96
C CYS A 87 6.14 1.10 -5.73
N LEU A 88 6.89 0.10 -6.20
CA LEU A 88 8.15 0.31 -6.92
C LEU A 88 7.97 0.84 -8.35
N ASP A 89 6.75 0.96 -8.84
CA ASP A 89 6.47 1.52 -10.17
C ASP A 89 6.53 3.06 -10.18
N HIS A 90 6.45 3.70 -9.00
CA HIS A 90 6.47 5.15 -8.89
C HIS A 90 7.90 5.67 -8.62
N PRO A 91 8.42 6.65 -9.41
CA PRO A 91 9.80 7.13 -9.28
C PRO A 91 10.16 7.68 -7.90
N GLU A 92 9.26 8.45 -7.28
CA GLU A 92 9.50 9.02 -5.95
C GLU A 92 9.50 7.94 -4.86
N VAL A 93 8.71 6.88 -5.03
CA VAL A 93 8.73 5.73 -4.12
C VAL A 93 10.01 4.92 -4.30
N GLN A 94 10.54 4.79 -5.53
CA GLN A 94 11.88 4.20 -5.74
C GLN A 94 12.96 4.99 -5.00
N ALA A 95 12.90 6.32 -5.05
CA ALA A 95 13.84 7.19 -4.33
C ALA A 95 13.70 7.03 -2.81
N LEU A 96 12.47 6.92 -2.27
CA LEU A 96 12.18 6.63 -0.87
C LEU A 96 12.83 5.30 -0.43
N VAL A 97 12.70 4.24 -1.23
CA VAL A 97 13.32 2.93 -0.94
C VAL A 97 14.85 3.05 -0.79
N GLY A 98 15.47 3.96 -1.53
CA GLY A 98 16.91 4.23 -1.41
C GLY A 98 17.31 5.03 -0.15
N ARG A 99 16.38 5.82 0.41
CA ARG A 99 16.64 6.64 1.61
C ARG A 99 16.34 5.92 2.91
N VAL A 100 15.23 5.18 2.98
CA VAL A 100 14.82 4.44 4.17
C VAL A 100 15.59 3.12 4.28
N THR A 101 16.56 3.06 5.19
CA THR A 101 17.48 1.91 5.30
C THR A 101 17.32 1.12 6.59
N ASP A 102 16.67 1.66 7.60
CA ASP A 102 16.54 1.08 8.95
C ASP A 102 15.16 0.47 9.22
N ARG A 103 14.31 0.41 8.21
CA ARG A 103 12.99 -0.25 8.26
C ARG A 103 12.87 -1.32 7.19
N ARG A 104 12.16 -2.38 7.52
CA ARG A 104 11.83 -3.42 6.54
C ARG A 104 10.86 -2.86 5.52
N LEU A 105 11.22 -2.92 4.24
CA LEU A 105 10.35 -2.60 3.13
C LEU A 105 10.00 -3.86 2.35
N ILE A 106 8.77 -3.93 1.86
CA ILE A 106 8.31 -4.92 0.90
C ILE A 106 7.83 -4.14 -0.32
N THR A 107 8.50 -4.31 -1.42
CA THR A 107 8.20 -3.62 -2.67
C THR A 107 7.16 -4.38 -3.48
N TYR A 108 6.26 -3.66 -4.14
CA TYR A 108 5.31 -4.25 -5.07
C TYR A 108 5.19 -3.43 -6.35
N GLY A 109 4.69 -4.08 -7.41
CA GLY A 109 4.47 -3.39 -8.69
C GLY A 109 4.48 -4.32 -9.89
N ALA A 110 4.52 -3.73 -11.08
CA ALA A 110 4.87 -4.39 -12.34
C ALA A 110 6.38 -4.41 -12.57
N ASN A 111 7.13 -3.58 -11.85
CA ASN A 111 8.59 -3.48 -11.94
C ASN A 111 9.24 -4.85 -11.69
N PRO A 112 10.16 -5.31 -12.57
CA PRO A 112 10.84 -6.61 -12.42
C PRO A 112 11.61 -6.78 -11.12
N GLN A 113 12.01 -5.69 -10.46
CA GLN A 113 12.77 -5.71 -9.21
C GLN A 113 11.89 -5.78 -7.96
N ALA A 114 10.55 -5.61 -8.10
CA ALA A 114 9.64 -5.67 -6.97
C ALA A 114 9.58 -7.08 -6.34
N ASP A 115 9.44 -7.14 -5.01
CA ASP A 115 9.29 -8.38 -4.25
C ASP A 115 7.97 -9.08 -4.59
N VAL A 116 6.91 -8.31 -4.78
CA VAL A 116 5.58 -8.83 -5.13
C VAL A 116 5.13 -8.20 -6.45
N ARG A 117 4.85 -9.05 -7.43
CA ARG A 117 4.54 -8.60 -8.78
C ARG A 117 3.24 -9.16 -9.31
N ALA A 118 2.53 -8.34 -10.10
CA ALA A 118 1.49 -8.84 -10.99
C ALA A 118 2.13 -9.33 -12.31
N GLU A 119 1.76 -10.53 -12.74
CA GLU A 119 2.14 -11.10 -14.02
C GLU A 119 0.90 -11.50 -14.81
N ASN A 120 1.03 -11.62 -16.14
CA ASN A 120 -0.06 -12.04 -17.04
C ASN A 120 -1.35 -11.20 -16.92
N VAL A 121 -1.21 -9.90 -16.66
CA VAL A 121 -2.36 -9.00 -16.46
C VAL A 121 -3.18 -8.86 -17.74
N ARG A 122 -4.48 -9.11 -17.63
CA ARG A 122 -5.47 -8.96 -18.71
C ARG A 122 -6.72 -8.29 -18.15
N PHE A 123 -7.38 -7.51 -18.97
CA PHE A 123 -8.65 -6.86 -18.62
C PHE A 123 -9.76 -7.40 -19.51
N GLU A 124 -10.69 -8.13 -18.91
CA GLU A 124 -11.78 -8.79 -19.63
C GLU A 124 -13.09 -8.64 -18.82
N SER A 125 -14.18 -8.34 -19.50
CA SER A 125 -15.52 -8.28 -18.90
C SER A 125 -15.61 -7.45 -17.61
N GLY A 126 -14.94 -6.27 -17.60
CA GLY A 126 -14.97 -5.36 -16.45
C GLY A 126 -14.15 -5.83 -15.25
N ALA A 127 -13.31 -6.83 -15.42
CA ALA A 127 -12.44 -7.35 -14.36
C ALA A 127 -10.97 -7.38 -14.81
N ALA A 128 -10.05 -7.36 -13.87
CA ALA A 128 -8.65 -7.69 -14.08
C ALA A 128 -8.41 -9.17 -13.74
N HIS A 129 -7.63 -9.84 -14.60
CA HIS A 129 -7.16 -11.21 -14.43
C HIS A 129 -5.64 -11.19 -14.42
N TYR A 130 -5.00 -11.78 -13.44
CA TYR A 130 -3.55 -11.76 -13.29
C TYR A 130 -3.07 -12.86 -12.35
N ASP A 131 -1.76 -13.01 -12.28
CA ASP A 131 -1.10 -13.87 -11.30
C ASP A 131 -0.28 -12.97 -10.35
N ILE A 132 -0.11 -13.39 -9.10
CA ILE A 132 0.77 -12.73 -8.14
C ILE A 132 1.99 -13.61 -7.91
N VAL A 133 3.17 -13.04 -8.14
CA VAL A 133 4.46 -13.69 -7.87
C VAL A 133 5.12 -13.01 -6.68
N ILE A 134 5.47 -13.79 -5.67
CA ILE A 134 6.11 -13.32 -4.46
C ILE A 134 7.54 -13.83 -4.45
N ARG A 135 8.48 -12.93 -4.21
CA ARG A 135 9.92 -13.20 -4.10
C ARG A 135 10.44 -12.81 -2.73
N GLU A 136 11.38 -13.55 -2.24
CA GLU A 136 12.17 -13.20 -1.07
C GLU A 136 13.66 -13.33 -1.44
N ARG A 137 14.42 -12.26 -1.19
CA ARG A 137 15.86 -12.20 -1.55
C ARG A 137 16.12 -12.58 -3.01
N GLY A 138 15.25 -12.10 -3.92
CA GLY A 138 15.34 -12.35 -5.37
C GLY A 138 14.89 -13.74 -5.84
N LYS A 139 14.53 -14.65 -4.94
CA LYS A 139 14.03 -15.98 -5.30
C LYS A 139 12.51 -16.03 -5.19
N GLN A 140 11.85 -16.66 -6.16
CA GLN A 140 10.41 -16.90 -6.06
C GLN A 140 10.13 -17.92 -4.95
N VAL A 141 9.29 -17.50 -3.99
CA VAL A 141 8.89 -18.35 -2.86
C VAL A 141 7.42 -18.74 -2.90
N SER A 142 6.60 -18.00 -3.66
CA SER A 142 5.17 -18.27 -3.78
C SER A 142 4.61 -17.68 -5.08
N ARG A 143 3.51 -18.28 -5.54
CA ARG A 143 2.73 -17.80 -6.67
C ARG A 143 1.25 -18.04 -6.38
N LEU A 144 0.43 -17.05 -6.68
CA LEU A 144 -1.03 -17.17 -6.68
C LEU A 144 -1.49 -16.96 -8.11
N ASP A 145 -2.06 -18.01 -8.70
CA ASP A 145 -2.49 -17.98 -10.09
C ASP A 145 -3.98 -17.66 -10.23
N LYS A 146 -4.36 -17.13 -11.39
CA LYS A 146 -5.75 -16.93 -11.80
C LYS A 146 -6.54 -16.03 -10.85
N ILE A 147 -5.91 -15.00 -10.33
CA ILE A 147 -6.63 -13.98 -9.55
C ILE A 147 -7.62 -13.27 -10.48
N ARG A 148 -8.84 -13.08 -10.00
CA ARG A 148 -9.85 -12.26 -10.64
C ARG A 148 -10.26 -11.14 -9.69
N LEU A 149 -9.98 -9.90 -10.09
CA LEU A 149 -10.40 -8.70 -9.40
C LEU A 149 -11.56 -8.07 -10.18
N PRO A 150 -12.77 -7.92 -9.60
CA PRO A 150 -13.94 -7.38 -10.31
C PRO A 150 -13.86 -5.85 -10.45
N MET A 151 -12.69 -5.34 -10.77
CA MET A 151 -12.37 -3.94 -11.03
C MET A 151 -11.32 -3.87 -12.15
N PRO A 152 -11.56 -3.14 -13.23
CA PRO A 152 -10.58 -2.94 -14.29
C PRO A 152 -9.57 -1.85 -13.88
N GLY A 153 -8.42 -1.82 -14.57
CA GLY A 153 -7.40 -0.80 -14.40
C GLY A 153 -6.17 -1.29 -13.64
N MET A 154 -5.00 -0.88 -14.12
CA MET A 154 -3.71 -1.30 -13.56
C MET A 154 -3.53 -0.82 -12.11
N HIS A 155 -4.02 0.38 -11.79
CA HIS A 155 -3.99 0.91 -10.43
C HIS A 155 -4.72 0.01 -9.43
N ASN A 156 -5.86 -0.59 -9.82
CA ASN A 156 -6.58 -1.53 -8.96
C ASN A 156 -5.80 -2.84 -8.78
N VAL A 157 -5.12 -3.30 -9.83
CA VAL A 157 -4.21 -4.46 -9.73
C VAL A 157 -3.08 -4.16 -8.74
N LEU A 158 -2.42 -3.00 -8.86
CA LEU A 158 -1.35 -2.59 -7.95
C LEU A 158 -1.84 -2.48 -6.50
N ASN A 159 -2.97 -1.82 -6.26
CA ASN A 159 -3.56 -1.70 -4.93
C ASN A 159 -3.90 -3.08 -4.33
N SER A 160 -4.33 -4.03 -5.16
CA SER A 160 -4.60 -5.40 -4.71
C SER A 160 -3.34 -6.16 -4.30
N LEU A 161 -2.18 -5.87 -4.92
CA LEU A 161 -0.88 -6.43 -4.47
C LEU A 161 -0.55 -5.95 -3.06
N ALA A 162 -0.71 -4.65 -2.79
CA ALA A 162 -0.50 -4.09 -1.45
C ALA A 162 -1.41 -4.78 -0.42
N ALA A 163 -2.71 -4.91 -0.73
CA ALA A 163 -3.67 -5.60 0.13
C ALA A 163 -3.27 -7.07 0.37
N ALA A 164 -2.82 -7.78 -0.67
CA ALA A 164 -2.38 -9.17 -0.54
C ALA A 164 -1.12 -9.32 0.34
N ILE A 165 -0.19 -8.36 0.28
CA ILE A 165 1.00 -8.33 1.15
C ILE A 165 0.58 -8.18 2.60
N VAL A 166 -0.28 -7.20 2.90
CA VAL A 166 -0.74 -6.92 4.27
C VAL A 166 -1.51 -8.10 4.84
N ALA A 167 -2.43 -8.70 4.06
CA ALA A 167 -3.26 -9.82 4.50
C ALA A 167 -2.46 -11.12 4.74
N ARG A 168 -1.26 -11.25 4.17
CA ARG A 168 -0.40 -12.44 4.34
C ARG A 168 0.45 -12.39 5.62
N ARG A 169 0.55 -11.25 6.30
CA ARG A 169 1.40 -11.03 7.48
C ARG A 169 0.62 -11.11 8.77
#